data_a7c0fef42b9cbd7a93cb6ac4258bd997
#
_entry.id   a7c0fef42b9cbd7a93cb6ac4258bd997
#
_cell.length_a   1.000
_cell.length_b   1.000
_cell.length_c   1.000
_cell.angle_alpha   90.00
_cell.angle_beta   90.00
_cell.angle_gamma   90.00
#
_symmetry.space_group_name_H-M   'P 1'
#
loop_
_entity.id
_entity.type
_entity.pdbx_description
1 polymer ?
#
loop_
_entity_poly.entity_id
_entity_poly.type
_entity_poly.pdbx_seq_one_letter_code
_entity_poly.pdbx_strand_id
1 'polypeptide(L)'
;MYLNCHSYHSLRYGTISVEDLVRDSARLGISALALTDINTITGIYEFYKLCKEFGIKPIVGVDVRLDNQQYFIALAKNNQGITEICRMLTAHNCDGEILPRQNPDLPNCFIIYPLKNIPEVLEDNEFIGIRAKELHILIQKKWQQFSEKIVVLQPVTFRTKREYNLHRILRAVDRNTLLSKLNEDDVCRTSETLKPPAEVLNDFKDHPEIVINTKKIIDECGFEFEFGVPRNKKHFTDSKDHDEKLLRKLAYQGLKFRYPENDEVARKRVEKELKVINQLNFSGYFLITWDIVQYSRRRGFMHVG
;
A
#
# COMPACT_ATOMS: atom_id res chain seq x y z
N MET A 1 -7.91 16.07 5.99
CA MET A 1 -9.29 15.54 5.78
C MET A 1 -9.41 14.67 4.53
N TYR A 2 -8.29 14.23 3.98
CA TYR A 2 -8.23 13.45 2.75
C TYR A 2 -7.96 11.99 3.11
N LEU A 3 -9.05 11.24 3.38
CA LEU A 3 -9.01 9.86 3.85
C LEU A 3 -9.15 8.83 2.71
N ASN A 4 -9.33 9.30 1.46
CA ASN A 4 -9.47 8.45 0.28
C ASN A 4 -8.76 9.06 -0.92
N CYS A 5 -7.48 8.74 -1.11
CA CYS A 5 -6.70 9.21 -2.24
C CYS A 5 -6.13 8.02 -3.03
N HIS A 6 -6.30 8.08 -4.36
CA HIS A 6 -5.86 7.06 -5.29
C HIS A 6 -4.66 7.56 -6.09
N SER A 7 -3.61 6.76 -6.12
CA SER A 7 -2.48 6.95 -7.03
C SER A 7 -2.64 6.07 -8.28
N TYR A 8 -1.67 6.14 -9.20
CA TYR A 8 -1.59 5.26 -10.37
C TYR A 8 -1.43 3.76 -10.01
N HIS A 9 -1.13 3.44 -8.74
CA HIS A 9 -1.14 2.05 -8.25
C HIS A 9 -2.56 1.47 -8.15
N SER A 10 -3.59 2.30 -8.13
CA SER A 10 -4.98 1.90 -8.42
C SER A 10 -5.11 1.60 -9.91
N LEU A 11 -4.69 0.39 -10.31
CA LEU A 11 -4.54 -0.01 -11.72
C LEU A 11 -5.82 0.25 -12.53
N ARG A 12 -5.67 0.84 -13.72
CA ARG A 12 -6.77 1.21 -14.62
C ARG A 12 -7.80 2.16 -14.02
N TYR A 13 -7.43 2.86 -12.92
CA TYR A 13 -8.30 3.80 -12.24
C TYR A 13 -7.57 5.11 -11.90
N GLY A 14 -6.55 5.07 -11.04
CA GLY A 14 -5.80 6.25 -10.61
C GLY A 14 -4.87 6.80 -11.69
N THR A 15 -4.66 8.12 -11.68
CA THR A 15 -3.83 8.81 -12.69
C THR A 15 -2.73 9.66 -12.07
N ILE A 16 -2.72 9.82 -10.75
CA ILE A 16 -1.78 10.68 -10.04
C ILE A 16 -0.56 9.85 -9.61
N SER A 17 0.66 10.34 -9.83
CA SER A 17 1.84 9.75 -9.20
C SER A 17 1.82 9.99 -7.69
N VAL A 18 2.43 9.10 -6.92
CA VAL A 18 2.55 9.30 -5.46
C VAL A 18 3.29 10.61 -5.16
N GLU A 19 4.35 10.91 -5.94
CA GLU A 19 5.12 12.14 -5.80
C GLU A 19 4.26 13.39 -6.05
N ASP A 20 3.49 13.42 -7.13
CA ASP A 20 2.63 14.56 -7.45
C ASP A 20 1.52 14.75 -6.41
N LEU A 21 0.94 13.65 -5.92
CA LEU A 21 -0.09 13.68 -4.88
C LEU A 21 0.44 14.33 -3.60
N VAL A 22 1.62 13.93 -3.14
CA VAL A 22 2.24 14.47 -1.93
C VAL A 22 2.69 15.92 -2.15
N ARG A 23 3.32 16.24 -3.28
CA ARG A 23 3.80 17.59 -3.62
C ARG A 23 2.65 18.60 -3.70
N ASP A 24 1.57 18.23 -4.37
CA ASP A 24 0.40 19.12 -4.50
C ASP A 24 -0.31 19.27 -3.15
N SER A 25 -0.36 18.22 -2.32
CA SER A 25 -0.86 18.30 -0.95
C SER A 25 -0.06 19.28 -0.10
N ALA A 26 1.29 19.22 -0.19
CA ALA A 26 2.16 20.17 0.52
C ALA A 26 1.92 21.62 0.08
N ARG A 27 1.79 21.87 -1.24
CA ARG A 27 1.50 23.20 -1.79
C ARG A 27 0.16 23.78 -1.32
N LEU A 28 -0.82 22.91 -1.08
CA LEU A 28 -2.13 23.29 -0.57
C LEU A 28 -2.18 23.42 0.97
N GLY A 29 -1.08 23.15 1.67
CA GLY A 29 -1.00 23.23 3.14
C GLY A 29 -1.74 22.06 3.83
N ILE A 30 -1.86 20.92 3.17
CA ILE A 30 -2.45 19.71 3.73
C ILE A 30 -1.45 19.07 4.69
N SER A 31 -1.79 18.98 5.97
CA SER A 31 -0.90 18.46 7.02
C SER A 31 -0.99 16.94 7.23
N ALA A 32 -2.05 16.29 6.74
CA ALA A 32 -2.23 14.84 6.82
C ALA A 32 -2.94 14.33 5.56
N LEU A 33 -2.49 13.18 5.05
CA LEU A 33 -2.95 12.61 3.80
C LEU A 33 -3.02 11.09 3.91
N ALA A 34 -4.11 10.48 3.44
CA ALA A 34 -4.21 9.04 3.34
C ALA A 34 -3.97 8.57 1.89
N LEU A 35 -3.12 7.57 1.71
CA LEU A 35 -3.04 6.81 0.47
C LEU A 35 -3.88 5.54 0.63
N THR A 36 -4.90 5.39 -0.20
CA THR A 36 -5.87 4.30 -0.16
C THR A 36 -6.13 3.78 -1.57
N ASP A 37 -5.11 3.24 -2.19
CA ASP A 37 -5.22 2.66 -3.52
C ASP A 37 -6.21 1.48 -3.53
N ILE A 38 -6.86 1.25 -4.68
CA ILE A 38 -7.90 0.24 -4.82
C ILE A 38 -7.29 -1.15 -4.76
N ASN A 39 -7.68 -1.93 -3.75
CA ASN A 39 -7.26 -3.31 -3.50
C ASN A 39 -5.73 -3.52 -3.52
N THR A 40 -4.95 -2.49 -3.21
CA THR A 40 -3.49 -2.56 -3.16
C THR A 40 -2.90 -1.55 -2.19
N ILE A 41 -1.72 -1.87 -1.67
CA ILE A 41 -0.90 -0.96 -0.85
C ILE A 41 0.51 -0.79 -1.43
N THR A 42 0.69 -1.03 -2.72
CA THR A 42 2.02 -1.04 -3.37
C THR A 42 2.78 0.28 -3.20
N GLY A 43 2.09 1.43 -3.24
CA GLY A 43 2.69 2.76 -3.18
C GLY A 43 3.13 3.24 -1.79
N ILE A 44 2.87 2.48 -0.71
CA ILE A 44 2.98 3.00 0.67
C ILE A 44 4.40 3.39 1.09
N TYR A 45 5.45 2.70 0.61
CA TYR A 45 6.84 3.01 0.99
C TYR A 45 7.33 4.33 0.37
N GLU A 46 7.03 4.54 -0.91
CA GLU A 46 7.31 5.79 -1.60
C GLU A 46 6.53 6.94 -0.95
N PHE A 47 5.23 6.72 -0.73
CA PHE A 47 4.34 7.67 -0.06
C PHE A 47 4.85 8.08 1.32
N TYR A 48 5.24 7.11 2.15
CA TYR A 48 5.78 7.39 3.49
C TYR A 48 7.03 8.27 3.44
N LYS A 49 8.00 7.95 2.57
CA LYS A 49 9.23 8.73 2.41
C LYS A 49 8.93 10.15 1.99
N LEU A 50 8.12 10.33 0.96
CA LEU A 50 7.74 11.64 0.46
C LEU A 50 6.97 12.46 1.50
N CYS A 51 6.02 11.86 2.20
CA CYS A 51 5.29 12.54 3.27
C CYS A 51 6.23 13.04 4.38
N LYS A 52 7.21 12.23 4.79
CA LYS A 52 8.23 12.65 5.76
C LYS A 52 9.09 13.80 5.25
N GLU A 53 9.48 13.78 3.98
CA GLU A 53 10.26 14.85 3.34
C GLU A 53 9.48 16.18 3.30
N PHE A 54 8.18 16.12 2.97
CA PHE A 54 7.32 17.31 2.87
C PHE A 54 6.62 17.71 4.18
N GLY A 55 6.88 17.01 5.29
CA GLY A 55 6.30 17.32 6.59
C GLY A 55 4.79 17.03 6.69
N ILE A 56 4.28 16.10 5.87
CA ILE A 56 2.88 15.65 5.88
C ILE A 56 2.78 14.38 6.74
N LYS A 57 1.75 14.28 7.58
CA LYS A 57 1.44 13.05 8.32
C LYS A 57 0.89 12.00 7.35
N PRO A 58 1.61 10.88 7.11
CA PRO A 58 1.11 9.82 6.24
C PRO A 58 0.08 8.95 6.98
N ILE A 59 -0.98 8.58 6.27
CA ILE A 59 -1.97 7.60 6.71
C ILE A 59 -2.02 6.53 5.62
N VAL A 60 -1.93 5.26 6.02
CA VAL A 60 -1.97 4.14 5.08
C VAL A 60 -3.31 3.43 5.20
N GLY A 61 -3.86 3.08 4.05
CA GLY A 61 -5.08 2.32 3.98
C GLY A 61 -5.29 1.67 2.62
N VAL A 62 -6.48 1.17 2.41
CA VAL A 62 -6.93 0.57 1.16
C VAL A 62 -8.39 0.93 0.89
N ASP A 63 -8.72 1.23 -0.34
CA ASP A 63 -10.10 1.32 -0.85
C ASP A 63 -10.51 -0.07 -1.36
N VAL A 64 -11.36 -0.75 -0.59
CA VAL A 64 -11.81 -2.11 -0.92
C VAL A 64 -12.97 -2.04 -1.89
N ARG A 65 -12.78 -2.61 -3.08
CA ARG A 65 -13.78 -2.62 -4.15
C ARG A 65 -13.91 -4.00 -4.79
N LEU A 66 -15.11 -4.32 -5.22
CA LEU A 66 -15.38 -5.41 -6.15
C LEU A 66 -16.27 -4.88 -7.28
N ASP A 67 -15.97 -5.22 -8.52
CA ASP A 67 -16.73 -4.78 -9.71
C ASP A 67 -17.00 -3.27 -9.78
N ASN A 68 -16.05 -2.43 -9.36
CA ASN A 68 -16.14 -0.97 -9.16
C ASN A 68 -17.00 -0.50 -8.00
N GLN A 69 -17.72 -1.36 -7.35
CA GLN A 69 -18.47 -0.97 -6.17
C GLN A 69 -17.51 -0.84 -4.99
N GLN A 70 -17.45 0.36 -4.40
CA GLN A 70 -16.71 0.61 -3.16
C GLN A 70 -17.47 -0.06 -2.01
N TYR A 71 -16.78 -0.94 -1.29
CA TYR A 71 -17.34 -1.57 -0.10
C TYR A 71 -17.04 -0.76 1.14
N PHE A 72 -15.77 -0.47 1.37
CA PHE A 72 -15.30 0.37 2.47
C PHE A 72 -13.87 0.85 2.21
N ILE A 73 -13.44 1.78 3.01
CA ILE A 73 -12.05 2.19 3.12
C ILE A 73 -11.56 1.70 4.46
N ALA A 74 -10.44 0.97 4.49
CA ALA A 74 -9.74 0.61 5.73
C ALA A 74 -8.52 1.50 5.90
N LEU A 75 -8.41 2.18 7.04
CA LEU A 75 -7.25 3.01 7.41
C LEU A 75 -6.54 2.37 8.59
N ALA A 76 -5.26 2.07 8.45
CA ALA A 76 -4.48 1.46 9.52
C ALA A 76 -4.25 2.43 10.69
N LYS A 77 -4.60 2.02 11.92
CA LYS A 77 -4.30 2.75 13.16
C LYS A 77 -2.81 2.67 13.51
N ASN A 78 -2.16 1.56 13.16
CA ASN A 78 -0.78 1.24 13.51
C ASN A 78 -0.20 0.20 12.54
N ASN A 79 1.02 -0.26 12.77
CA ASN A 79 1.66 -1.30 11.95
C ASN A 79 0.90 -2.64 11.93
N GLN A 80 0.17 -2.97 12.99
CA GLN A 80 -0.67 -4.17 13.02
C GLN A 80 -1.84 -4.04 12.04
N GLY A 81 -2.47 -2.87 11.93
CA GLY A 81 -3.51 -2.61 10.94
C GLY A 81 -3.02 -2.76 9.50
N ILE A 82 -1.77 -2.32 9.21
CA ILE A 82 -1.15 -2.59 7.90
C ILE A 82 -1.02 -4.09 7.66
N THR A 83 -0.61 -4.85 8.68
CA THR A 83 -0.48 -6.31 8.59
C THR A 83 -1.83 -6.97 8.33
N GLU A 84 -2.90 -6.52 8.98
CA GLU A 84 -4.27 -7.00 8.77
C GLU A 84 -4.74 -6.75 7.35
N ILE A 85 -4.55 -5.52 6.83
CA ILE A 85 -4.84 -5.18 5.43
C ILE A 85 -4.04 -6.07 4.47
N CYS A 86 -2.74 -6.27 4.71
CA CYS A 86 -1.90 -7.14 3.89
C CYS A 86 -2.44 -8.58 3.85
N ARG A 87 -2.84 -9.14 4.99
CA ARG A 87 -3.38 -10.50 5.07
C ARG A 87 -4.67 -10.64 4.30
N MET A 88 -5.61 -9.71 4.47
CA MET A 88 -6.87 -9.68 3.73
C MET A 88 -6.64 -9.62 2.21
N LEU A 89 -5.76 -8.73 1.75
CA LEU A 89 -5.43 -8.61 0.32
C LEU A 89 -4.68 -9.84 -0.21
N THR A 90 -3.82 -10.47 0.58
CA THR A 90 -3.09 -11.68 0.20
C THR A 90 -4.05 -12.87 0.08
N ALA A 91 -4.93 -13.07 1.04
CA ALA A 91 -5.96 -14.11 1.00
C ALA A 91 -6.85 -13.96 -0.25
N HIS A 92 -7.22 -12.72 -0.58
CA HIS A 92 -7.97 -12.46 -1.81
C HIS A 92 -7.16 -12.76 -3.08
N ASN A 93 -5.95 -12.23 -3.19
CA ASN A 93 -5.16 -12.29 -4.43
C ASN A 93 -4.50 -13.65 -4.69
N CYS A 94 -4.11 -14.38 -3.63
CA CYS A 94 -3.38 -15.64 -3.73
C CYS A 94 -4.26 -16.87 -3.49
N ASP A 95 -5.20 -16.78 -2.55
CA ASP A 95 -6.00 -17.90 -2.12
C ASP A 95 -7.43 -17.87 -2.70
N GLY A 96 -7.79 -16.76 -3.39
CA GLY A 96 -9.10 -16.60 -4.04
C GLY A 96 -10.23 -16.29 -3.06
N GLU A 97 -9.93 -15.89 -1.82
CA GLU A 97 -10.95 -15.51 -0.85
C GLU A 97 -11.73 -14.28 -1.32
N ILE A 98 -13.02 -14.25 -1.02
CA ILE A 98 -13.89 -13.13 -1.39
C ILE A 98 -13.64 -11.98 -0.39
N LEU A 99 -13.39 -10.78 -0.91
CA LEU A 99 -13.30 -9.58 -0.07
C LEU A 99 -14.62 -9.35 0.69
N PRO A 100 -14.57 -9.07 2.00
CA PRO A 100 -15.78 -8.82 2.79
C PRO A 100 -16.48 -7.55 2.27
N ARG A 101 -17.80 -7.56 2.22
CA ARG A 101 -18.58 -6.37 1.86
C ARG A 101 -18.77 -5.43 3.02
N GLN A 102 -18.91 -5.98 4.21
CA GLN A 102 -19.16 -5.27 5.46
C GLN A 102 -18.51 -6.04 6.61
N ASN A 103 -18.34 -5.39 7.75
CA ASN A 103 -17.81 -5.97 8.99
C ASN A 103 -16.51 -6.77 8.78
N PRO A 104 -15.46 -6.17 8.16
CA PRO A 104 -14.19 -6.87 8.04
C PRO A 104 -13.56 -7.07 9.42
N ASP A 105 -12.93 -8.22 9.66
CA ASP A 105 -12.17 -8.50 10.88
C ASP A 105 -10.81 -7.78 10.85
N LEU A 106 -10.85 -6.45 11.03
CA LEU A 106 -9.70 -5.53 11.01
C LEU A 106 -9.71 -4.63 12.25
N PRO A 107 -9.49 -5.16 13.46
CA PRO A 107 -9.62 -4.39 14.71
C PRO A 107 -8.61 -3.25 14.85
N ASN A 108 -7.44 -3.36 14.19
CA ASN A 108 -6.44 -2.29 14.17
C ASN A 108 -6.58 -1.35 12.97
N CYS A 109 -7.76 -1.29 12.36
CA CYS A 109 -8.11 -0.34 11.32
C CYS A 109 -9.33 0.47 11.69
N PHE A 110 -9.47 1.67 11.13
CA PHE A 110 -10.73 2.36 11.00
C PHE A 110 -11.37 1.97 9.67
N ILE A 111 -12.66 1.64 9.70
CA ILE A 111 -13.44 1.26 8.53
C ILE A 111 -14.41 2.39 8.20
N ILE A 112 -14.39 2.88 6.96
CA ILE A 112 -15.26 3.95 6.51
C ILE A 112 -16.14 3.44 5.38
N TYR A 113 -17.43 3.35 5.62
CA TYR A 113 -18.42 2.92 4.65
C TYR A 113 -18.95 4.09 3.82
N PRO A 114 -19.05 3.95 2.49
CA PRO A 114 -19.84 4.88 1.69
C PRO A 114 -21.34 4.69 1.99
N LEU A 115 -22.13 5.74 1.78
CA LEU A 115 -23.59 5.71 2.07
C LEU A 115 -24.35 4.54 1.44
N LYS A 116 -23.88 4.02 0.32
CA LYS A 116 -24.52 2.91 -0.40
C LYS A 116 -24.28 1.53 0.24
N ASN A 117 -23.36 1.41 1.22
CA ASN A 117 -22.94 0.13 1.78
C ASN A 117 -22.81 0.12 3.31
N ILE A 118 -23.65 0.85 4.02
CA ILE A 118 -23.62 0.93 5.49
C ILE A 118 -24.20 -0.37 6.06
N PRO A 119 -23.53 -1.04 7.02
CA PRO A 119 -24.09 -2.19 7.73
C PRO A 119 -25.24 -1.75 8.66
N GLU A 120 -26.07 -2.69 9.10
CA GLU A 120 -27.17 -2.42 10.02
C GLU A 120 -26.67 -1.94 11.40
N VAL A 121 -25.54 -2.47 11.84
CA VAL A 121 -24.87 -2.10 13.10
C VAL A 121 -23.43 -1.72 12.78
N LEU A 122 -22.97 -0.63 13.37
CA LEU A 122 -21.58 -0.16 13.27
C LEU A 122 -20.81 -0.54 14.53
N GLU A 123 -19.67 -1.18 14.35
CA GLU A 123 -18.72 -1.45 15.41
C GLU A 123 -17.96 -0.16 15.83
N ASP A 124 -17.22 -0.22 16.94
CA ASP A 124 -16.55 0.97 17.50
C ASP A 124 -15.55 1.62 16.53
N ASN A 125 -14.88 0.85 15.71
CA ASN A 125 -13.91 1.30 14.73
C ASN A 125 -14.52 1.58 13.33
N GLU A 126 -15.85 1.53 13.20
CA GLU A 126 -16.56 1.71 11.94
C GLU A 126 -17.26 3.07 11.86
N PHE A 127 -17.21 3.68 10.69
CA PHE A 127 -17.67 5.04 10.41
C PHE A 127 -18.39 5.12 9.07
N ILE A 128 -19.15 6.21 8.88
CA ILE A 128 -19.86 6.51 7.65
C ILE A 128 -19.20 7.71 6.99
N GLY A 129 -18.69 7.52 5.77
CA GLY A 129 -18.13 8.60 4.96
C GLY A 129 -19.19 9.36 4.19
N ILE A 130 -19.26 10.68 4.39
CA ILE A 130 -20.19 11.57 3.69
C ILE A 130 -19.43 12.57 2.83
N ARG A 131 -19.87 12.72 1.59
CA ARG A 131 -19.40 13.75 0.66
C ARG A 131 -20.20 15.03 0.84
N ALA A 132 -19.63 16.19 0.56
CA ALA A 132 -20.31 17.48 0.68
C ALA A 132 -21.68 17.52 -0.04
N LYS A 133 -21.78 16.93 -1.23
CA LYS A 133 -23.05 16.86 -1.99
C LYS A 133 -24.11 15.96 -1.35
N GLU A 134 -23.75 15.17 -0.36
CA GLU A 134 -24.62 14.21 0.32
C GLU A 134 -25.13 14.73 1.68
N LEU A 135 -24.67 15.91 2.14
CA LEU A 135 -25.03 16.49 3.44
C LEU A 135 -26.55 16.68 3.63
N HIS A 136 -27.30 16.87 2.54
CA HIS A 136 -28.74 17.01 2.60
C HIS A 136 -29.48 15.81 3.22
N ILE A 137 -28.88 14.62 3.21
CA ILE A 137 -29.49 13.44 3.83
C ILE A 137 -29.55 13.54 5.36
N LEU A 138 -28.64 14.31 5.99
CA LEU A 138 -28.54 14.47 7.44
C LEU A 138 -29.75 15.16 8.06
N ILE A 139 -30.59 15.80 7.26
CA ILE A 139 -31.87 16.39 7.69
C ILE A 139 -32.79 15.29 8.26
N GLN A 140 -32.66 14.05 7.81
CA GLN A 140 -33.48 12.94 8.29
C GLN A 140 -33.06 12.50 9.70
N LYS A 141 -34.01 12.40 10.63
CA LYS A 141 -33.79 12.06 12.04
C LYS A 141 -32.99 10.76 12.27
N LYS A 142 -33.10 9.80 11.36
CA LYS A 142 -32.35 8.52 11.46
C LYS A 142 -30.83 8.70 11.50
N TRP A 143 -30.29 9.81 10.98
CA TRP A 143 -28.85 10.07 10.97
C TRP A 143 -28.33 10.67 12.27
N GLN A 144 -29.21 11.19 13.16
CA GLN A 144 -28.82 11.79 14.43
C GLN A 144 -28.12 10.76 15.34
N GLN A 145 -28.55 9.50 15.31
CA GLN A 145 -27.92 8.41 16.09
C GLN A 145 -26.46 8.12 15.64
N PHE A 146 -26.06 8.52 14.45
CA PHE A 146 -24.73 8.30 13.90
C PHE A 146 -23.85 9.56 13.92
N SER A 147 -24.25 10.63 14.61
CA SER A 147 -23.53 11.91 14.59
C SER A 147 -22.04 11.79 14.95
N GLU A 148 -21.68 10.88 15.86
CA GLU A 148 -20.29 10.62 16.26
C GLU A 148 -19.53 9.67 15.33
N LYS A 149 -20.25 9.03 14.40
CA LYS A 149 -19.71 8.04 13.46
C LYS A 149 -19.60 8.57 12.01
N ILE A 150 -20.02 9.80 11.76
CA ILE A 150 -19.97 10.40 10.43
C ILE A 150 -18.66 11.16 10.26
N VAL A 151 -17.99 10.95 9.11
CA VAL A 151 -16.71 11.55 8.76
C VAL A 151 -16.72 12.11 7.35
N VAL A 152 -15.80 13.04 7.06
CA VAL A 152 -15.63 13.61 5.72
C VAL A 152 -15.12 12.56 4.75
N LEU A 153 -15.78 12.38 3.62
CA LEU A 153 -15.33 11.59 2.50
C LEU A 153 -15.08 12.49 1.28
N GLN A 154 -13.85 12.96 1.12
CA GLN A 154 -13.38 13.70 -0.05
C GLN A 154 -12.39 12.84 -0.83
N PRO A 155 -12.85 12.06 -1.83
CA PRO A 155 -11.96 11.27 -2.66
C PRO A 155 -11.07 12.14 -3.54
N VAL A 156 -9.87 11.66 -3.84
CA VAL A 156 -8.93 12.28 -4.78
C VAL A 156 -8.45 11.21 -5.75
N THR A 157 -8.71 11.40 -7.05
CA THR A 157 -8.41 10.40 -8.09
C THR A 157 -7.61 10.98 -9.25
N PHE A 158 -7.73 12.29 -9.51
CA PHE A 158 -7.03 12.98 -10.59
C PHE A 158 -6.79 14.46 -10.21
N ARG A 159 -5.89 15.15 -10.93
CA ARG A 159 -5.53 16.56 -10.70
C ARG A 159 -6.18 17.51 -11.71
N THR A 160 -6.17 17.14 -12.96
CA THR A 160 -6.53 18.00 -14.09
C THR A 160 -7.59 17.37 -14.98
N LYS A 161 -8.24 18.18 -15.81
CA LYS A 161 -9.18 17.69 -16.83
C LYS A 161 -8.53 16.68 -17.80
N ARG A 162 -7.23 16.84 -18.09
CA ARG A 162 -6.47 15.89 -18.93
C ARG A 162 -6.35 14.53 -18.24
N GLU A 163 -6.04 14.51 -16.94
CA GLU A 163 -5.96 13.28 -16.16
C GLU A 163 -7.32 12.63 -15.96
N TYR A 164 -8.40 13.42 -15.81
CA TYR A 164 -9.76 12.90 -15.85
C TYR A 164 -10.10 12.20 -17.16
N ASN A 165 -9.70 12.77 -18.31
CA ASN A 165 -9.88 12.11 -19.60
C ASN A 165 -9.04 10.83 -19.70
N LEU A 166 -7.80 10.83 -19.17
CA LEU A 166 -6.98 9.63 -19.06
C LEU A 166 -7.65 8.57 -18.19
N HIS A 167 -8.18 8.95 -17.02
CA HIS A 167 -8.98 8.07 -16.17
C HIS A 167 -10.12 7.40 -16.96
N ARG A 168 -10.89 8.16 -17.72
CA ARG A 168 -11.97 7.62 -18.55
C ARG A 168 -11.47 6.60 -19.59
N ILE A 169 -10.32 6.85 -20.22
CA ILE A 169 -9.69 5.90 -21.16
C ILE A 169 -9.31 4.62 -20.42
N LEU A 170 -8.66 4.74 -19.26
CA LEU A 170 -8.29 3.58 -18.42
C LEU A 170 -9.52 2.76 -18.03
N ARG A 171 -10.62 3.43 -17.67
CA ARG A 171 -11.89 2.76 -17.35
C ARG A 171 -12.50 2.05 -18.56
N ALA A 172 -12.43 2.65 -19.75
CA ALA A 172 -12.90 2.01 -20.98
C ALA A 172 -12.06 0.74 -21.31
N VAL A 173 -10.74 0.81 -21.11
CA VAL A 173 -9.85 -0.35 -21.25
C VAL A 173 -10.19 -1.44 -20.24
N ASP A 174 -10.38 -1.09 -18.97
CA ASP A 174 -10.72 -2.03 -17.91
C ASP A 174 -12.05 -2.75 -18.14
N ARG A 175 -13.05 -2.00 -18.62
CA ARG A 175 -14.39 -2.53 -18.95
C ARG A 175 -14.47 -3.18 -20.32
N ASN A 176 -13.38 -3.17 -21.08
CA ASN A 176 -13.34 -3.62 -22.48
C ASN A 176 -14.50 -3.04 -23.31
N THR A 177 -14.71 -1.71 -23.19
CA THR A 177 -15.82 -1.00 -23.84
C THR A 177 -15.36 0.29 -24.52
N LEU A 178 -16.24 0.91 -25.29
CA LEU A 178 -15.96 2.19 -25.91
C LEU A 178 -16.13 3.34 -24.89
N LEU A 179 -15.31 4.37 -25.04
CA LEU A 179 -15.34 5.56 -24.19
C LEU A 179 -16.75 6.21 -24.11
N SER A 180 -17.51 6.16 -25.22
CA SER A 180 -18.88 6.68 -25.32
C SER A 180 -19.94 5.82 -24.64
N LYS A 181 -19.59 4.59 -24.24
CA LYS A 181 -20.49 3.65 -23.56
C LYS A 181 -20.22 3.50 -22.06
N LEU A 182 -19.27 4.27 -21.51
CA LEU A 182 -19.04 4.31 -20.08
C LEU A 182 -20.23 4.96 -19.38
N ASN A 183 -20.71 4.31 -18.32
CA ASN A 183 -21.73 4.85 -17.43
C ASN A 183 -21.12 5.76 -16.35
N GLU A 184 -21.93 6.54 -15.65
CA GLU A 184 -21.47 7.39 -14.54
C GLU A 184 -20.83 6.59 -13.40
N ASP A 185 -21.31 5.39 -13.12
CA ASP A 185 -20.76 4.51 -12.09
C ASP A 185 -19.43 3.83 -12.51
N ASP A 186 -19.07 3.86 -13.80
CA ASP A 186 -17.79 3.30 -14.26
C ASP A 186 -16.60 4.25 -14.03
N VAL A 187 -16.85 5.53 -13.82
CA VAL A 187 -15.83 6.58 -13.69
C VAL A 187 -15.92 7.30 -12.35
N CYS A 188 -14.81 7.90 -11.93
CA CYS A 188 -14.84 8.78 -10.76
C CYS A 188 -15.63 10.07 -11.04
N ARG A 189 -16.09 10.74 -9.99
CA ARG A 189 -16.79 12.02 -10.13
C ARG A 189 -15.80 13.14 -10.48
N THR A 190 -16.23 14.12 -11.25
CA THR A 190 -15.40 15.29 -11.62
C THR A 190 -14.96 16.15 -10.44
N SER A 191 -15.54 15.96 -9.25
CA SER A 191 -15.18 16.62 -8.01
C SER A 191 -14.07 15.89 -7.21
N GLU A 192 -13.59 14.73 -7.67
CA GLU A 192 -12.59 13.93 -6.96
C GLU A 192 -11.17 14.44 -7.22
N THR A 193 -10.92 15.67 -6.83
CA THR A 193 -9.63 16.37 -6.93
C THR A 193 -9.19 16.90 -5.57
N LEU A 194 -7.89 17.18 -5.43
CA LEU A 194 -7.39 17.94 -4.28
C LEU A 194 -7.99 19.35 -4.29
N LYS A 195 -8.46 19.80 -3.13
CA LYS A 195 -8.96 21.13 -2.86
C LYS A 195 -8.14 21.76 -1.73
N PRO A 196 -8.09 23.10 -1.60
CA PRO A 196 -7.56 23.71 -0.38
C PRO A 196 -8.34 23.25 0.86
N PRO A 197 -7.69 22.99 2.02
CA PRO A 197 -8.39 22.57 3.25
C PRO A 197 -9.52 23.52 3.68
N ALA A 198 -9.34 24.81 3.46
CA ALA A 198 -10.36 25.83 3.77
C ALA A 198 -11.65 25.63 2.96
N GLU A 199 -11.55 25.19 1.70
CA GLU A 199 -12.72 24.91 0.86
C GLU A 199 -13.49 23.70 1.41
N VAL A 200 -12.78 22.62 1.76
CA VAL A 200 -13.42 21.44 2.35
C VAL A 200 -14.05 21.78 3.70
N LEU A 201 -13.39 22.59 4.54
CA LEU A 201 -13.96 23.05 5.80
C LEU A 201 -15.22 23.89 5.58
N ASN A 202 -15.23 24.76 4.57
CA ASN A 202 -16.41 25.56 4.24
C ASN A 202 -17.58 24.70 3.72
N ASP A 203 -17.28 23.62 2.98
CA ASP A 203 -18.30 22.67 2.51
C ASP A 203 -19.03 21.98 3.68
N PHE A 204 -18.39 21.83 4.85
CA PHE A 204 -18.90 21.19 6.06
C PHE A 204 -19.15 22.18 7.23
N LYS A 205 -19.21 23.49 6.98
CA LYS A 205 -19.31 24.54 8.03
C LYS A 205 -20.52 24.37 8.96
N ASP A 206 -21.65 23.87 8.43
CA ASP A 206 -22.90 23.67 9.16
C ASP A 206 -22.92 22.32 9.92
N HIS A 207 -21.86 21.51 9.79
CA HIS A 207 -21.69 20.19 10.41
C HIS A 207 -20.28 20.03 11.00
N PRO A 208 -19.89 20.88 11.98
CA PRO A 208 -18.52 20.85 12.54
C PRO A 208 -18.16 19.52 13.22
N GLU A 209 -19.16 18.78 13.74
CA GLU A 209 -19.00 17.46 14.34
C GLU A 209 -18.35 16.46 13.37
N ILE A 210 -18.71 16.49 12.08
CA ILE A 210 -18.14 15.61 11.05
C ILE A 210 -16.65 15.88 10.85
N VAL A 211 -16.27 17.16 10.88
CA VAL A 211 -14.86 17.57 10.80
C VAL A 211 -14.09 17.13 12.03
N ILE A 212 -14.68 17.24 13.22
CA ILE A 212 -14.08 16.80 14.49
C ILE A 212 -13.85 15.29 14.48
N ASN A 213 -14.85 14.49 14.08
CA ASN A 213 -14.72 13.04 13.98
C ASN A 213 -13.62 12.64 12.98
N THR A 214 -13.55 13.33 11.84
CA THR A 214 -12.49 13.09 10.84
C THR A 214 -11.11 13.36 11.41
N LYS A 215 -10.93 14.44 12.17
CA LYS A 215 -9.67 14.77 12.84
C LYS A 215 -9.28 13.71 13.87
N LYS A 216 -10.23 13.19 14.66
CA LYS A 216 -9.95 12.08 15.61
C LYS A 216 -9.33 10.88 14.89
N ILE A 217 -9.93 10.43 13.77
CA ILE A 217 -9.37 9.34 12.97
C ILE A 217 -7.96 9.67 12.51
N ILE A 218 -7.74 10.87 11.96
CA ILE A 218 -6.42 11.32 11.51
C ILE A 218 -5.40 11.30 12.64
N ASP A 219 -5.77 11.75 13.82
CA ASP A 219 -4.86 11.85 14.98
C ASP A 219 -4.49 10.48 15.53
N GLU A 220 -5.43 9.54 15.53
CA GLU A 220 -5.24 8.17 16.02
C GLU A 220 -4.50 7.26 15.03
N CYS A 221 -4.49 7.58 13.72
CA CYS A 221 -3.68 6.85 12.76
C CYS A 221 -2.20 7.18 12.93
N GLY A 222 -1.36 6.16 12.99
CA GLY A 222 0.08 6.34 13.05
C GLY A 222 0.82 5.04 12.79
N PHE A 223 1.90 5.10 12.02
CA PHE A 223 2.76 3.96 11.74
C PHE A 223 4.17 4.44 11.44
N GLU A 224 5.13 3.54 11.53
CA GLU A 224 6.53 3.83 11.21
C GLU A 224 7.14 2.68 10.41
N PHE A 225 7.94 3.05 9.40
CA PHE A 225 8.81 2.14 8.71
C PHE A 225 10.26 2.41 9.09
N GLU A 226 10.95 1.37 9.51
CA GLU A 226 12.40 1.39 9.69
C GLU A 226 13.08 1.08 8.36
N PHE A 227 13.73 2.07 7.76
CA PHE A 227 14.55 1.89 6.56
C PHE A 227 16.01 1.61 6.91
N GLY A 228 16.70 0.88 6.02
CA GLY A 228 18.13 0.58 6.17
C GLY A 228 18.45 -0.51 7.20
N VAL A 229 17.47 -1.07 7.87
CA VAL A 229 17.66 -2.22 8.77
C VAL A 229 17.48 -3.51 7.98
N PRO A 230 18.54 -4.34 7.83
CA PRO A 230 18.44 -5.62 7.13
C PRO A 230 17.51 -6.57 7.90
N ARG A 231 16.39 -6.95 7.30
CA ARG A 231 15.41 -7.89 7.88
C ARG A 231 15.47 -9.28 7.23
N ASN A 232 16.34 -9.46 6.24
CA ASN A 232 16.53 -10.74 5.58
C ASN A 232 17.17 -11.75 6.53
N LYS A 233 16.96 -13.05 6.27
CA LYS A 233 17.64 -14.13 6.99
C LYS A 233 19.15 -13.92 6.89
N LYS A 234 19.82 -13.72 8.03
CA LYS A 234 21.25 -13.39 8.11
C LYS A 234 22.15 -14.60 8.01
N HIS A 235 21.65 -15.77 8.40
CA HIS A 235 22.41 -17.01 8.46
C HIS A 235 21.67 -18.12 7.71
N PHE A 236 22.42 -18.91 6.97
CA PHE A 236 21.94 -20.13 6.33
C PHE A 236 21.96 -21.31 7.31
N THR A 237 23.05 -21.40 8.08
CA THR A 237 23.22 -22.35 9.18
C THR A 237 22.87 -21.70 10.53
N ASP A 238 23.29 -22.28 11.62
CA ASP A 238 23.00 -21.81 12.98
C ASP A 238 23.78 -20.54 13.38
N SER A 239 24.90 -20.27 12.69
CA SER A 239 25.75 -19.11 13.00
C SER A 239 26.55 -18.61 11.80
N LYS A 240 27.01 -17.34 11.93
CA LYS A 240 27.92 -16.74 10.95
C LYS A 240 29.16 -17.57 10.70
N ASP A 241 29.79 -18.08 11.75
CA ASP A 241 31.04 -18.87 11.65
C ASP A 241 30.80 -20.19 10.91
N HIS A 242 29.66 -20.82 11.10
CA HIS A 242 29.29 -22.03 10.36
C HIS A 242 29.03 -21.72 8.88
N ASP A 243 28.38 -20.60 8.58
CA ASP A 243 28.16 -20.15 7.20
C ASP A 243 29.51 -19.90 6.48
N GLU A 244 30.44 -19.18 7.12
CA GLU A 244 31.76 -18.91 6.54
C GLU A 244 32.55 -20.21 6.26
N LYS A 245 32.54 -21.16 7.20
CA LYS A 245 33.18 -22.46 7.02
C LYS A 245 32.54 -23.28 5.90
N LEU A 246 31.20 -23.30 5.83
CA LEU A 246 30.48 -24.02 4.80
C LEU A 246 30.73 -23.40 3.42
N LEU A 247 30.62 -22.07 3.30
CA LEU A 247 30.88 -21.36 2.06
C LEU A 247 32.29 -21.59 1.57
N ARG A 248 33.27 -21.49 2.45
CA ARG A 248 34.69 -21.81 2.14
C ARG A 248 34.85 -23.22 1.59
N LYS A 249 34.26 -24.22 2.28
CA LYS A 249 34.30 -25.63 1.84
C LYS A 249 33.71 -25.78 0.43
N LEU A 250 32.56 -25.22 0.17
CA LEU A 250 31.88 -25.31 -1.12
C LEU A 250 32.63 -24.58 -2.23
N ALA A 251 33.23 -23.42 -1.94
CA ALA A 251 34.02 -22.66 -2.89
C ALA A 251 35.30 -23.46 -3.31
N TYR A 252 36.00 -24.10 -2.37
CA TYR A 252 37.16 -24.94 -2.70
C TYR A 252 36.77 -26.23 -3.41
N GLN A 253 35.60 -26.80 -3.13
CA GLN A 253 35.07 -27.91 -3.93
C GLN A 253 34.81 -27.49 -5.38
N GLY A 254 34.19 -26.31 -5.57
CA GLY A 254 33.98 -25.74 -6.90
C GLY A 254 35.27 -25.39 -7.63
N LEU A 255 36.28 -24.90 -6.90
CA LEU A 255 37.60 -24.61 -7.46
C LEU A 255 38.23 -25.87 -8.06
N LYS A 256 38.26 -26.98 -7.29
CA LYS A 256 38.80 -28.28 -7.77
C LYS A 256 38.06 -28.85 -8.98
N PHE A 257 36.76 -28.54 -9.09
CA PHE A 257 35.96 -29.00 -10.22
C PHE A 257 36.21 -28.20 -11.50
N ARG A 258 36.51 -26.88 -11.37
CA ARG A 258 36.59 -25.96 -12.52
C ARG A 258 37.99 -25.65 -12.99
N TYR A 259 39.00 -25.79 -12.14
CA TYR A 259 40.38 -25.37 -12.38
C TYR A 259 41.37 -26.49 -12.07
N PRO A 260 42.52 -26.52 -12.74
CA PRO A 260 43.60 -27.45 -12.41
C PRO A 260 44.05 -27.32 -10.95
N GLU A 261 44.52 -28.41 -10.35
CA GLU A 261 44.90 -28.44 -8.91
C GLU A 261 45.97 -27.39 -8.53
N ASN A 262 46.81 -26.96 -9.47
CA ASN A 262 47.93 -26.05 -9.26
C ASN A 262 47.66 -24.62 -9.76
N ASP A 263 46.41 -24.26 -9.98
CA ASP A 263 46.07 -22.89 -10.41
C ASP A 263 46.11 -21.91 -9.23
N GLU A 264 47.30 -21.37 -8.96
CA GLU A 264 47.55 -20.40 -7.91
C GLU A 264 46.81 -19.07 -8.14
N VAL A 265 46.52 -18.70 -9.38
CA VAL A 265 45.78 -17.46 -9.71
C VAL A 265 44.33 -17.63 -9.29
N ALA A 266 43.68 -18.72 -9.69
CA ALA A 266 42.30 -19.01 -9.31
C ALA A 266 42.19 -19.16 -7.77
N ARG A 267 43.13 -19.79 -7.11
CA ARG A 267 43.16 -19.96 -5.65
C ARG A 267 43.22 -18.62 -4.94
N LYS A 268 44.14 -17.73 -5.32
CA LYS A 268 44.27 -16.39 -4.74
C LYS A 268 43.00 -15.56 -4.96
N ARG A 269 42.36 -15.74 -6.11
CA ARG A 269 41.09 -15.07 -6.39
C ARG A 269 39.97 -15.53 -5.44
N VAL A 270 39.79 -16.85 -5.26
CA VAL A 270 38.79 -17.40 -4.32
C VAL A 270 39.03 -16.89 -2.90
N GLU A 271 40.31 -16.87 -2.42
CA GLU A 271 40.63 -16.36 -1.10
C GLU A 271 40.26 -14.88 -0.93
N LYS A 272 40.58 -14.06 -1.94
CA LYS A 272 40.20 -12.64 -1.95
C LYS A 272 38.67 -12.46 -1.90
N GLU A 273 37.93 -13.19 -2.72
CA GLU A 273 36.46 -13.11 -2.77
C GLU A 273 35.82 -13.54 -1.44
N LEU A 274 36.25 -14.68 -0.88
CA LEU A 274 35.77 -15.16 0.42
C LEU A 274 36.03 -14.13 1.54
N LYS A 275 37.21 -13.49 1.53
CA LYS A 275 37.52 -12.43 2.50
C LYS A 275 36.55 -11.27 2.40
N VAL A 276 36.25 -10.80 1.19
CA VAL A 276 35.30 -9.66 0.96
C VAL A 276 33.89 -10.05 1.36
N ILE A 277 33.42 -11.26 0.97
CA ILE A 277 32.09 -11.77 1.31
C ILE A 277 31.91 -11.83 2.83
N ASN A 278 32.91 -12.34 3.56
CA ASN A 278 32.87 -12.44 5.01
C ASN A 278 32.89 -11.07 5.69
N GLN A 279 33.74 -10.13 5.20
CA GLN A 279 33.77 -8.76 5.71
C GLN A 279 32.42 -8.03 5.56
N LEU A 280 31.71 -8.27 4.47
CA LEU A 280 30.41 -7.69 4.19
C LEU A 280 29.23 -8.46 4.84
N ASN A 281 29.49 -9.56 5.55
CA ASN A 281 28.48 -10.45 6.16
C ASN A 281 27.48 -11.04 5.14
N PHE A 282 27.93 -11.37 3.92
CA PHE A 282 27.10 -11.95 2.86
C PHE A 282 27.21 -13.48 2.73
N SER A 283 27.92 -14.16 3.61
CA SER A 283 28.12 -15.61 3.53
C SER A 283 26.80 -16.38 3.51
N GLY A 284 25.84 -16.03 4.38
CA GLY A 284 24.51 -16.63 4.39
C GLY A 284 23.74 -16.39 3.10
N TYR A 285 23.85 -15.21 2.49
CA TYR A 285 23.21 -14.88 1.21
C TYR A 285 23.74 -15.78 0.06
N PHE A 286 25.05 -15.95 -0.02
CA PHE A 286 25.67 -16.84 -1.02
C PHE A 286 25.23 -18.29 -0.84
N LEU A 287 25.12 -18.77 0.40
CA LEU A 287 24.65 -20.12 0.71
C LEU A 287 23.19 -20.33 0.37
N ILE A 288 22.32 -19.36 0.65
CA ILE A 288 20.89 -19.40 0.25
C ILE A 288 20.78 -19.48 -1.27
N THR A 289 21.54 -18.64 -1.99
CA THR A 289 21.56 -18.65 -3.47
C THR A 289 22.08 -20.00 -4.00
N TRP A 290 23.14 -20.54 -3.39
CA TRP A 290 23.67 -21.85 -3.74
C TRP A 290 22.60 -22.95 -3.56
N ASP A 291 21.86 -22.95 -2.47
CA ASP A 291 20.80 -23.94 -2.20
C ASP A 291 19.68 -23.87 -3.24
N ILE A 292 19.24 -22.67 -3.60
CA ILE A 292 18.26 -22.45 -4.67
C ILE A 292 18.76 -23.03 -6.00
N VAL A 293 20.02 -22.78 -6.35
CA VAL A 293 20.66 -23.32 -7.57
C VAL A 293 20.75 -24.84 -7.51
N GLN A 294 21.10 -25.42 -6.35
CA GLN A 294 21.14 -26.88 -6.19
C GLN A 294 19.74 -27.50 -6.32
N TYR A 295 18.71 -26.86 -5.74
CA TYR A 295 17.33 -27.31 -5.93
C TYR A 295 16.93 -27.30 -7.41
N SER A 296 17.20 -26.20 -8.11
CA SER A 296 16.93 -26.07 -9.55
C SER A 296 17.60 -27.22 -10.35
N ARG A 297 18.89 -27.48 -10.11
CA ARG A 297 19.63 -28.55 -10.76
C ARG A 297 19.04 -29.94 -10.50
N ARG A 298 18.71 -30.26 -9.24
CA ARG A 298 18.08 -31.54 -8.87
C ARG A 298 16.74 -31.77 -9.53
N ARG A 299 16.00 -30.71 -9.79
CA ARG A 299 14.68 -30.74 -10.47
C ARG A 299 14.74 -30.64 -11.98
N GLY A 300 15.94 -30.50 -12.57
CA GLY A 300 16.11 -30.36 -14.02
C GLY A 300 15.67 -29.01 -14.58
N PHE A 301 15.50 -27.98 -13.75
CA PHE A 301 15.19 -26.64 -14.22
C PHE A 301 16.44 -25.98 -14.80
N MET A 302 16.25 -25.27 -15.91
CA MET A 302 17.30 -24.40 -16.46
C MET A 302 17.45 -23.15 -15.56
N HIS A 303 18.69 -22.76 -15.32
CA HIS A 303 19.01 -21.53 -14.60
C HIS A 303 20.21 -20.87 -15.27
N VAL A 304 20.20 -19.55 -15.24
CA VAL A 304 21.31 -18.70 -15.69
C VAL A 304 21.99 -18.19 -14.41
N GLY A 305 23.31 -18.42 -14.30
CA GLY A 305 24.11 -17.97 -13.15
C GLY A 305 25.27 -17.13 -13.60
#